data_bd1ca2066897adc98f3b3863aa363475
#
_entry.id   bd1ca2066897adc98f3b3863aa363475
#
_cell.length_a   1.000
_cell.length_b   1.000
_cell.length_c   1.000
_cell.angle_alpha   90.00
_cell.angle_beta   90.00
_cell.angle_gamma   90.00
#
_symmetry.space_group_name_H-M   'P 1'
#
loop_
_entity.id
_entity.type
_entity.pdbx_description
1 polymer ?
#
loop_
_entity_poly.entity_id
_entity_poly.type
_entity_poly.pdbx_seq_one_letter_code
_entity_poly.pdbx_strand_id
1 'polypeptide(L)'
;MKRIIALLLSLVCLATTLSAQVQDTTDLSTQDMPTLERTFDTFSPDLQAALGIIMSDPEEQTAFLENVQKALQSEPNNGVAWAYVATIYRMQGKTEQALEAATKAITLLRAKPARRAMVYSLRSDIYTDLDDGVKALMDLHSAIKDAPDMPQLYLKRTSLYMNMEQYDLAEVDLRKYISLAPEDATGYTGLAAIAIDQERYEDAIQNLNEGIKIAPDEGFLYYLRADVYIQLGHYDEAMDDIIYTIANGIADEDTYTLLNVIGTQAMPTLEAKFKAVESVSKTGEFLFLIGMAHQNIGDNKGALEYYQQVTERQELTDFVASFIATAYQGLGDYSSALKYIDEAISLDPTDQTYIYSKAQMLFEDGNLRRALAESNKYVALVPDDPDGYYQRAQIKSKLQDLQGAIDDYSKVLELNDTYLFAYIKRADCYTALGRKDAATADYRKVIDILQEHDATNITMAYAYQSLGEQEQALATIAKCIEEAPDDAELYYSISGVYGRMGNTEQALDNLRIALEKGYNSFSFIEQDDDLAVLRDNPQYKALIQQYKEKLGYKMPQ
;
A
#
# COMPACT_ATOMS: atom_id res chain seq x y z
N MET A 1 -7.17 4.01 -5.59
CA MET A 1 -8.28 4.74 -4.97
C MET A 1 -9.66 4.28 -5.43
N LYS A 2 -10.09 4.40 -6.74
CA LYS A 2 -11.45 4.02 -7.21
C LYS A 2 -11.95 2.65 -6.72
N ARG A 3 -11.13 1.59 -6.76
CA ARG A 3 -11.49 0.25 -6.26
C ARG A 3 -11.56 0.16 -4.74
N ILE A 4 -10.77 0.96 -4.02
CA ILE A 4 -10.73 0.97 -2.56
C ILE A 4 -11.99 1.63 -2.00
N ILE A 5 -12.45 2.73 -2.60
CA ILE A 5 -13.68 3.44 -2.19
C ILE A 5 -14.92 2.58 -2.44
N ALA A 6 -15.01 1.90 -3.58
CA ALA A 6 -16.09 0.95 -3.87
C ALA A 6 -16.06 -0.26 -2.92
N LEU A 7 -14.88 -0.75 -2.56
CA LEU A 7 -14.70 -1.85 -1.59
C LEU A 7 -15.06 -1.40 -0.16
N LEU A 8 -14.68 -0.17 0.22
CA LEU A 8 -14.96 0.41 1.54
C LEU A 8 -16.45 0.71 1.71
N LEU A 9 -17.14 1.23 0.68
CA LEU A 9 -18.60 1.37 0.73
C LEU A 9 -19.30 0.02 0.88
N SER A 10 -18.77 -1.05 0.29
CA SER A 10 -19.29 -2.41 0.47
C SER A 10 -18.94 -2.99 1.85
N LEU A 11 -17.78 -2.67 2.43
CA LEU A 11 -17.31 -3.15 3.74
C LEU A 11 -17.93 -2.36 4.90
N VAL A 12 -18.12 -1.05 4.78
CA VAL A 12 -18.81 -0.23 5.78
C VAL A 12 -20.28 -0.63 5.91
N CYS A 13 -20.96 -0.98 4.81
CA CYS A 13 -22.30 -1.58 4.86
C CYS A 13 -22.35 -2.90 5.66
N LEU A 14 -21.23 -3.65 5.68
CA LEU A 14 -21.11 -4.92 6.37
C LEU A 14 -20.89 -4.78 7.88
N ALA A 15 -20.11 -3.79 8.32
CA ALA A 15 -19.63 -3.71 9.71
C ALA A 15 -20.66 -3.06 10.67
N THR A 16 -21.37 -2.02 10.23
CA THR A 16 -22.18 -1.21 11.13
C THR A 16 -23.55 -1.80 11.48
N THR A 17 -24.15 -2.58 10.58
CA THR A 17 -25.48 -3.21 10.83
C THR A 17 -25.42 -4.55 11.54
N LEU A 18 -24.31 -5.27 11.48
CA LEU A 18 -24.18 -6.62 12.03
C LEU A 18 -23.68 -6.68 13.49
N SER A 19 -22.87 -5.72 13.93
CA SER A 19 -22.30 -5.76 15.29
C SER A 19 -23.35 -5.61 16.40
N ALA A 20 -24.48 -4.97 16.11
CA ALA A 20 -25.52 -4.73 17.10
C ALA A 20 -26.57 -5.87 17.20
N GLN A 21 -26.67 -6.75 16.20
CA GLN A 21 -27.71 -7.78 16.13
C GLN A 21 -27.25 -9.24 16.35
N VAL A 22 -25.92 -9.48 16.35
CA VAL A 22 -25.34 -10.84 16.43
C VAL A 22 -25.01 -11.28 17.87
N GLN A 23 -25.67 -10.71 18.91
CA GLN A 23 -25.39 -11.09 20.30
C GLN A 23 -25.99 -12.44 20.75
N ASP A 24 -26.79 -13.10 19.91
CA ASP A 24 -27.38 -14.40 20.24
C ASP A 24 -27.18 -15.41 19.10
N THR A 25 -25.91 -15.83 18.90
CA THR A 25 -25.56 -16.84 17.89
C THR A 25 -25.93 -18.24 18.37
N THR A 26 -27.21 -18.59 18.26
CA THR A 26 -27.62 -19.97 18.32
C THR A 26 -27.23 -20.69 17.03
N ASP A 27 -26.76 -21.93 17.16
CA ASP A 27 -26.41 -22.81 16.04
C ASP A 27 -27.56 -22.91 15.02
N LEU A 28 -27.44 -22.22 13.89
CA LEU A 28 -28.47 -22.18 12.84
C LEU A 28 -28.67 -23.54 12.17
N SER A 29 -27.68 -24.42 12.21
CA SER A 29 -27.73 -25.73 11.57
C SER A 29 -28.81 -26.64 12.18
N THR A 30 -29.22 -26.37 13.41
CA THR A 30 -30.21 -27.18 14.16
C THR A 30 -31.59 -26.55 14.27
N GLN A 31 -31.79 -25.33 13.76
CA GLN A 31 -33.03 -24.57 13.92
C GLN A 31 -34.18 -25.04 13.03
N ASP A 32 -35.41 -24.91 13.51
CA ASP A 32 -36.62 -25.20 12.71
C ASP A 32 -36.95 -24.06 11.72
N MET A 33 -37.74 -24.37 10.69
CA MET A 33 -38.09 -23.38 9.64
C MET A 33 -38.83 -22.16 10.15
N PRO A 34 -39.79 -22.24 11.13
CA PRO A 34 -40.41 -21.06 11.70
C PRO A 34 -39.43 -20.12 12.38
N THR A 35 -38.37 -20.65 13.01
CA THR A 35 -37.32 -19.85 13.61
C THR A 35 -36.42 -19.24 12.53
N LEU A 36 -36.02 -20.01 11.51
CA LEU A 36 -35.27 -19.52 10.37
C LEU A 36 -36.04 -18.46 9.58
N GLU A 37 -37.36 -18.56 9.44
CA GLU A 37 -38.16 -17.51 8.81
C GLU A 37 -38.15 -16.19 9.58
N ARG A 38 -38.19 -16.25 10.92
CA ARG A 38 -38.05 -15.05 11.76
C ARG A 38 -36.66 -14.45 11.68
N THR A 39 -35.64 -15.29 11.69
CA THR A 39 -34.25 -14.88 11.51
C THR A 39 -34.05 -14.19 10.15
N PHE A 40 -34.64 -14.74 9.08
CA PHE A 40 -34.59 -14.12 7.76
C PHE A 40 -35.21 -12.70 7.77
N ASP A 41 -36.29 -12.47 8.48
CA ASP A 41 -36.94 -11.17 8.57
C ASP A 41 -36.12 -10.13 9.37
N THR A 42 -35.15 -10.57 10.20
CA THR A 42 -34.26 -9.69 10.97
C THR A 42 -33.04 -9.26 10.21
N PHE A 43 -32.66 -10.00 9.17
CA PHE A 43 -31.51 -9.63 8.32
C PHE A 43 -31.90 -8.57 7.31
N SER A 44 -30.94 -7.66 7.05
CA SER A 44 -31.01 -6.72 5.94
C SER A 44 -30.80 -7.46 4.60
N PRO A 45 -30.83 -6.75 3.47
CA PRO A 45 -30.46 -7.32 2.17
C PRO A 45 -29.10 -8.00 2.11
N ASP A 46 -28.25 -7.87 3.14
CA ASP A 46 -26.93 -8.52 3.24
C ASP A 46 -26.98 -9.88 3.93
N LEU A 47 -28.01 -10.67 3.64
CA LEU A 47 -28.21 -12.01 4.20
C LEU A 47 -26.97 -12.91 4.09
N GLN A 48 -26.24 -12.86 2.99
CA GLN A 48 -25.02 -13.64 2.79
C GLN A 48 -23.92 -13.23 3.77
N ALA A 49 -23.69 -11.93 3.96
CA ALA A 49 -22.70 -11.44 4.90
C ALA A 49 -23.05 -11.81 6.34
N ALA A 50 -24.33 -11.68 6.71
CA ALA A 50 -24.84 -12.10 8.02
C ALA A 50 -24.61 -13.59 8.26
N LEU A 51 -24.95 -14.43 7.30
CA LEU A 51 -24.70 -15.87 7.39
C LEU A 51 -23.20 -16.21 7.36
N GLY A 52 -22.38 -15.48 6.60
CA GLY A 52 -20.93 -15.69 6.54
C GLY A 52 -20.24 -15.47 7.88
N ILE A 53 -20.70 -14.48 8.66
CA ILE A 53 -20.20 -14.26 10.03
C ILE A 53 -20.61 -15.40 10.98
N ILE A 54 -21.85 -15.91 10.83
CA ILE A 54 -22.39 -16.97 11.69
C ILE A 54 -21.83 -18.34 11.29
N MET A 55 -21.55 -18.55 10.00
CA MET A 55 -21.18 -19.85 9.38
C MET A 55 -19.88 -19.73 8.60
N SER A 56 -18.78 -19.41 9.29
CA SER A 56 -17.46 -19.31 8.70
C SER A 56 -16.86 -20.68 8.30
N ASP A 57 -17.37 -21.79 8.91
CA ASP A 57 -16.89 -23.14 8.66
C ASP A 57 -17.68 -23.78 7.50
N PRO A 58 -17.01 -24.35 6.48
CA PRO A 58 -17.64 -25.12 5.41
C PRO A 58 -18.46 -26.32 5.88
N GLU A 59 -18.10 -26.93 7.01
CA GLU A 59 -18.87 -28.03 7.61
C GLU A 59 -20.20 -27.53 8.17
N GLU A 60 -20.22 -26.39 8.86
CA GLU A 60 -21.43 -25.73 9.34
C GLU A 60 -22.36 -25.33 8.19
N GLN A 61 -21.82 -24.77 7.11
CA GLN A 61 -22.57 -24.44 5.90
C GLN A 61 -23.24 -25.68 5.29
N THR A 62 -22.53 -26.80 5.28
CA THR A 62 -23.05 -28.07 4.73
C THR A 62 -24.17 -28.62 5.62
N ALA A 63 -23.97 -28.65 6.92
CA ALA A 63 -24.97 -29.11 7.88
C ALA A 63 -26.26 -28.26 7.84
N PHE A 64 -26.09 -26.93 7.71
CA PHE A 64 -27.21 -26.01 7.56
C PHE A 64 -27.97 -26.25 6.25
N LEU A 65 -27.25 -26.41 5.15
CA LEU A 65 -27.86 -26.73 3.86
C LEU A 65 -28.68 -28.03 3.90
N GLU A 66 -28.14 -29.07 4.53
CA GLU A 66 -28.85 -30.34 4.71
C GLU A 66 -30.15 -30.18 5.54
N ASN A 67 -30.09 -29.37 6.62
CA ASN A 67 -31.26 -29.05 7.44
C ASN A 67 -32.35 -28.34 6.61
N VAL A 68 -31.96 -27.28 5.86
CA VAL A 68 -32.91 -26.55 5.01
C VAL A 68 -33.45 -27.43 3.87
N GLN A 69 -32.63 -28.27 3.26
CA GLN A 69 -33.09 -29.22 2.22
C GLN A 69 -34.04 -30.26 2.77
N LYS A 70 -33.82 -30.74 4.00
CA LYS A 70 -34.77 -31.66 4.69
C LYS A 70 -36.10 -30.98 4.94
N ALA A 71 -36.11 -29.71 5.38
CA ALA A 71 -37.35 -28.93 5.55
C ALA A 71 -38.08 -28.74 4.20
N LEU A 72 -37.34 -28.55 3.09
CA LEU A 72 -37.92 -28.45 1.74
C LEU A 72 -38.55 -29.76 1.23
N GLN A 73 -38.24 -30.93 1.82
CA GLN A 73 -38.94 -32.18 1.48
C GLN A 73 -40.38 -32.16 1.99
N SER A 74 -40.64 -31.53 3.14
CA SER A 74 -41.97 -31.35 3.69
C SER A 74 -42.70 -30.11 3.18
N GLU A 75 -41.93 -29.02 2.92
CA GLU A 75 -42.44 -27.73 2.47
C GLU A 75 -41.76 -27.26 1.17
N PRO A 76 -41.98 -27.90 0.01
CA PRO A 76 -41.24 -27.63 -1.21
C PRO A 76 -41.48 -26.22 -1.79
N ASN A 77 -42.54 -25.53 -1.33
CA ASN A 77 -42.92 -24.19 -1.74
C ASN A 77 -42.50 -23.11 -0.73
N ASN A 78 -41.65 -23.42 0.25
CA ASN A 78 -41.16 -22.43 1.20
C ASN A 78 -40.07 -21.56 0.52
N GLY A 79 -40.46 -20.32 0.14
CA GLY A 79 -39.58 -19.40 -0.58
C GLY A 79 -38.39 -18.90 0.27
N VAL A 80 -38.53 -18.82 1.60
CA VAL A 80 -37.41 -18.45 2.50
C VAL A 80 -36.38 -19.57 2.55
N ALA A 81 -36.83 -20.82 2.64
CA ALA A 81 -35.91 -21.96 2.59
C ALA A 81 -35.08 -21.97 1.27
N TRP A 82 -35.72 -21.69 0.12
CA TRP A 82 -34.99 -21.55 -1.15
C TRP A 82 -34.02 -20.36 -1.17
N ALA A 83 -34.33 -19.26 -0.47
CA ALA A 83 -33.40 -18.13 -0.34
C ALA A 83 -32.13 -18.52 0.45
N TYR A 84 -32.29 -19.25 1.56
CA TYR A 84 -31.17 -19.82 2.31
C TYR A 84 -30.31 -20.77 1.45
N VAL A 85 -30.96 -21.66 0.69
CA VAL A 85 -30.24 -22.54 -0.27
C VAL A 85 -29.41 -21.72 -1.26
N ALA A 86 -30.00 -20.65 -1.81
CA ALA A 86 -29.29 -19.75 -2.74
C ALA A 86 -28.08 -19.10 -2.07
N THR A 87 -28.24 -18.62 -0.84
CA THR A 87 -27.15 -17.96 -0.09
C THR A 87 -25.99 -18.93 0.15
N ILE A 88 -26.28 -20.15 0.62
CA ILE A 88 -25.22 -21.14 0.89
C ILE A 88 -24.53 -21.58 -0.42
N TYR A 89 -25.28 -21.78 -1.50
CA TYR A 89 -24.67 -22.12 -2.78
C TYR A 89 -23.75 -21.00 -3.29
N ARG A 90 -24.13 -19.73 -3.09
CA ARG A 90 -23.26 -18.60 -3.43
C ARG A 90 -21.99 -18.61 -2.59
N MET A 91 -22.10 -18.81 -1.25
CA MET A 91 -20.94 -18.91 -0.35
C MET A 91 -19.98 -20.05 -0.74
N GLN A 92 -20.52 -21.16 -1.27
CA GLN A 92 -19.75 -22.29 -1.77
C GLN A 92 -19.22 -22.11 -3.21
N GLY A 93 -19.43 -20.95 -3.84
CA GLY A 93 -19.03 -20.70 -5.23
C GLY A 93 -19.86 -21.46 -6.28
N LYS A 94 -20.98 -22.07 -5.89
CA LYS A 94 -21.88 -22.83 -6.77
C LYS A 94 -22.88 -21.88 -7.43
N THR A 95 -22.40 -20.99 -8.28
CA THR A 95 -23.12 -19.81 -8.78
C THR A 95 -24.38 -20.16 -9.58
N GLU A 96 -24.33 -21.18 -10.45
CA GLU A 96 -25.51 -21.60 -11.23
C GLU A 96 -26.63 -22.14 -10.33
N GLN A 97 -26.28 -22.96 -9.32
CA GLN A 97 -27.25 -23.51 -8.37
C GLN A 97 -27.82 -22.41 -7.47
N ALA A 98 -27.00 -21.44 -7.09
CA ALA A 98 -27.44 -20.25 -6.34
C ALA A 98 -28.46 -19.44 -7.15
N LEU A 99 -28.21 -19.21 -8.44
CA LEU A 99 -29.10 -18.48 -9.33
C LEU A 99 -30.46 -19.19 -9.52
N GLU A 100 -30.44 -20.52 -9.71
CA GLU A 100 -31.67 -21.32 -9.81
C GLU A 100 -32.49 -21.24 -8.52
N ALA A 101 -31.87 -21.45 -7.36
CA ALA A 101 -32.52 -21.39 -6.06
C ALA A 101 -33.09 -19.99 -5.76
N ALA A 102 -32.36 -18.91 -6.04
CA ALA A 102 -32.83 -17.54 -5.88
C ALA A 102 -34.03 -17.23 -6.78
N THR A 103 -33.98 -17.68 -8.04
CA THR A 103 -35.09 -17.48 -9.00
C THR A 103 -36.37 -18.21 -8.53
N LYS A 104 -36.21 -19.41 -7.97
CA LYS A 104 -37.31 -20.16 -7.40
C LYS A 104 -37.88 -19.46 -6.15
N ALA A 105 -37.01 -18.97 -5.25
CA ALA A 105 -37.42 -18.21 -4.08
C ALA A 105 -38.22 -16.95 -4.45
N ILE A 106 -37.77 -16.16 -5.43
CA ILE A 106 -38.48 -14.97 -5.94
C ILE A 106 -39.90 -15.33 -6.39
N THR A 107 -40.04 -16.43 -7.11
CA THR A 107 -41.33 -16.89 -7.63
C THR A 107 -42.29 -17.27 -6.50
N LEU A 108 -41.78 -17.97 -5.49
CA LEU A 108 -42.53 -18.42 -4.34
C LEU A 108 -42.91 -17.30 -3.36
N LEU A 109 -42.06 -16.26 -3.29
CA LEU A 109 -42.29 -15.09 -2.42
C LEU A 109 -43.14 -14.00 -3.08
N ARG A 110 -43.83 -14.28 -4.19
CA ARG A 110 -44.62 -13.29 -4.95
C ARG A 110 -45.60 -12.47 -4.11
N ALA A 111 -46.18 -13.05 -3.09
CA ALA A 111 -47.12 -12.39 -2.18
C ALA A 111 -46.45 -11.70 -0.97
N LYS A 112 -45.14 -11.77 -0.83
CA LYS A 112 -44.35 -11.23 0.29
C LYS A 112 -43.27 -10.27 -0.24
N PRO A 113 -43.61 -9.02 -0.64
CA PRO A 113 -42.71 -8.13 -1.37
C PRO A 113 -41.42 -7.83 -0.58
N ALA A 114 -41.46 -7.56 0.71
CA ALA A 114 -40.27 -7.27 1.50
C ALA A 114 -39.27 -8.45 1.50
N ARG A 115 -39.73 -9.68 1.72
CA ARG A 115 -38.89 -10.88 1.64
C ARG A 115 -38.36 -11.11 0.20
N ARG A 116 -39.20 -10.84 -0.80
CA ARG A 116 -38.82 -10.96 -2.20
C ARG A 116 -37.74 -9.94 -2.57
N ALA A 117 -37.80 -8.71 -2.03
CA ALA A 117 -36.77 -7.69 -2.22
C ALA A 117 -35.39 -8.17 -1.75
N MET A 118 -35.32 -8.84 -0.60
CA MET A 118 -34.07 -9.41 -0.10
C MET A 118 -33.50 -10.46 -1.06
N VAL A 119 -34.38 -11.29 -1.67
CA VAL A 119 -33.92 -12.31 -2.61
C VAL A 119 -33.52 -11.69 -3.97
N TYR A 120 -34.18 -10.62 -4.40
CA TYR A 120 -33.70 -9.85 -5.56
C TYR A 120 -32.30 -9.26 -5.28
N SER A 121 -32.08 -8.70 -4.08
CA SER A 121 -30.76 -8.21 -3.66
C SER A 121 -29.72 -9.32 -3.68
N LEU A 122 -30.04 -10.50 -3.13
CA LEU A 122 -29.15 -11.67 -3.19
C LEU A 122 -28.85 -12.10 -4.63
N ARG A 123 -29.86 -12.11 -5.52
CA ARG A 123 -29.64 -12.50 -6.91
C ARG A 123 -28.86 -11.44 -7.69
N SER A 124 -29.01 -10.17 -7.33
CA SER A 124 -28.12 -9.11 -7.82
C SER A 124 -26.67 -9.36 -7.45
N ASP A 125 -26.40 -9.77 -6.19
CA ASP A 125 -25.04 -10.12 -5.78
C ASP A 125 -24.49 -11.31 -6.60
N ILE A 126 -25.33 -12.33 -6.88
CA ILE A 126 -24.93 -13.47 -7.74
C ILE A 126 -24.62 -13.00 -9.17
N TYR A 127 -25.38 -12.05 -9.73
CA TYR A 127 -25.08 -11.49 -11.05
C TYR A 127 -23.81 -10.64 -11.04
N THR A 128 -23.52 -9.96 -9.93
CA THR A 128 -22.25 -9.21 -9.76
C THR A 128 -21.05 -10.18 -9.74
N ASP A 129 -21.18 -11.32 -9.05
CA ASP A 129 -20.14 -12.37 -9.06
C ASP A 129 -19.91 -12.96 -10.47
N LEU A 130 -20.91 -12.88 -11.34
CA LEU A 130 -20.84 -13.29 -12.76
C LEU A 130 -20.44 -12.14 -13.72
N ASP A 131 -20.09 -10.97 -13.19
CA ASP A 131 -19.78 -9.75 -13.96
C ASP A 131 -20.95 -9.30 -14.88
N ASP A 132 -22.21 -9.68 -14.54
CA ASP A 132 -23.41 -9.26 -15.26
C ASP A 132 -24.09 -8.09 -14.53
N GLY A 133 -23.42 -6.93 -14.54
CA GLY A 133 -23.91 -5.71 -13.87
C GLY A 133 -25.28 -5.24 -14.35
N VAL A 134 -25.66 -5.53 -15.60
CA VAL A 134 -26.98 -5.15 -16.13
C VAL A 134 -28.10 -5.94 -15.43
N LYS A 135 -27.96 -7.25 -15.29
CA LYS A 135 -28.95 -8.06 -14.57
C LYS A 135 -28.94 -7.76 -13.08
N ALA A 136 -27.76 -7.49 -12.51
CA ALA A 136 -27.66 -7.04 -11.13
C ALA A 136 -28.47 -5.77 -10.87
N LEU A 137 -28.34 -4.74 -11.73
CA LEU A 137 -29.15 -3.51 -11.65
C LEU A 137 -30.67 -3.77 -11.83
N MET A 138 -31.07 -4.65 -12.77
CA MET A 138 -32.48 -5.01 -12.94
C MET A 138 -33.09 -5.61 -11.69
N ASP A 139 -32.35 -6.46 -11.00
CA ASP A 139 -32.77 -7.06 -9.75
C ASP A 139 -32.84 -6.04 -8.60
N LEU A 140 -31.87 -5.13 -8.47
CA LEU A 140 -31.96 -4.05 -7.48
C LEU A 140 -33.09 -3.07 -7.75
N HIS A 141 -33.41 -2.77 -9.01
CA HIS A 141 -34.62 -2.00 -9.34
C HIS A 141 -35.89 -2.72 -8.89
N SER A 142 -35.94 -4.05 -9.07
CA SER A 142 -37.07 -4.86 -8.62
C SER A 142 -37.14 -4.93 -7.09
N ALA A 143 -36.00 -5.04 -6.41
CA ALA A 143 -35.90 -5.02 -4.96
C ALA A 143 -36.39 -3.68 -4.38
N ILE A 144 -35.93 -2.56 -4.90
CA ILE A 144 -36.34 -1.21 -4.47
C ILE A 144 -37.84 -0.97 -4.72
N LYS A 145 -38.38 -1.50 -5.83
CA LYS A 145 -39.81 -1.43 -6.09
C LYS A 145 -40.63 -2.17 -5.05
N ASP A 146 -40.14 -3.32 -4.57
CA ASP A 146 -40.79 -4.14 -3.58
C ASP A 146 -40.60 -3.62 -2.14
N ALA A 147 -39.51 -2.96 -1.85
CA ALA A 147 -39.15 -2.43 -0.54
C ALA A 147 -38.43 -1.06 -0.66
N PRO A 148 -39.18 0.02 -0.99
CA PRO A 148 -38.58 1.34 -1.22
C PRO A 148 -38.04 2.02 0.03
N ASP A 149 -38.33 1.48 1.21
CA ASP A 149 -37.89 2.02 2.50
C ASP A 149 -36.66 1.29 3.07
N MET A 150 -36.08 0.36 2.33
CA MET A 150 -34.84 -0.33 2.72
C MET A 150 -33.61 0.44 2.22
N PRO A 151 -32.88 1.18 3.09
CA PRO A 151 -31.79 2.04 2.68
C PRO A 151 -30.63 1.26 2.02
N GLN A 152 -30.31 0.05 2.51
CA GLN A 152 -29.21 -0.79 2.00
C GLN A 152 -29.35 -1.13 0.50
N LEU A 153 -30.57 -1.19 -0.04
CA LEU A 153 -30.79 -1.45 -1.47
C LEU A 153 -30.25 -0.30 -2.34
N TYR A 154 -30.35 0.93 -1.84
CA TYR A 154 -29.83 2.11 -2.53
C TYR A 154 -28.30 2.12 -2.48
N LEU A 155 -27.67 1.76 -1.37
CA LEU A 155 -26.21 1.64 -1.30
C LEU A 155 -25.67 0.57 -2.26
N LYS A 156 -26.30 -0.60 -2.30
CA LYS A 156 -25.91 -1.64 -3.25
C LYS A 156 -26.03 -1.17 -4.71
N ARG A 157 -27.10 -0.44 -5.03
CA ARG A 157 -27.27 0.10 -6.39
C ARG A 157 -26.27 1.22 -6.68
N THR A 158 -25.95 2.06 -5.68
CA THR A 158 -24.87 3.05 -5.75
C THR A 158 -23.56 2.39 -6.15
N SER A 159 -23.17 1.30 -5.49
CA SER A 159 -21.91 0.61 -5.80
C SER A 159 -21.85 0.12 -7.25
N LEU A 160 -22.96 -0.39 -7.79
CA LEU A 160 -23.01 -0.77 -9.20
C LEU A 160 -22.94 0.44 -10.13
N TYR A 161 -23.62 1.54 -9.81
CA TYR A 161 -23.53 2.77 -10.60
C TYR A 161 -22.13 3.36 -10.60
N MET A 162 -21.43 3.34 -9.46
CA MET A 162 -20.04 3.81 -9.38
C MET A 162 -19.09 2.94 -10.22
N ASN A 163 -19.25 1.60 -10.18
CA ASN A 163 -18.46 0.70 -11.02
C ASN A 163 -18.70 0.94 -12.52
N MET A 164 -19.87 1.48 -12.88
CA MET A 164 -20.23 1.85 -14.25
C MET A 164 -19.97 3.33 -14.57
N GLU A 165 -19.34 4.08 -13.68
CA GLU A 165 -19.08 5.52 -13.79
C GLU A 165 -20.35 6.37 -13.98
N GLN A 166 -21.51 5.86 -13.53
CA GLN A 166 -22.81 6.56 -13.59
C GLN A 166 -23.03 7.38 -12.32
N TYR A 167 -22.15 8.34 -12.08
CA TYR A 167 -22.09 9.12 -10.84
C TYR A 167 -23.40 9.86 -10.52
N ASP A 168 -24.08 10.44 -11.51
CA ASP A 168 -25.35 11.16 -11.30
C ASP A 168 -26.42 10.25 -10.68
N LEU A 169 -26.50 8.99 -11.13
CA LEU A 169 -27.45 8.01 -10.59
C LEU A 169 -27.05 7.53 -9.21
N ALA A 170 -25.75 7.37 -8.98
CA ALA A 170 -25.20 7.03 -7.67
C ALA A 170 -25.52 8.13 -6.64
N GLU A 171 -25.35 9.41 -6.98
CA GLU A 171 -25.71 10.53 -6.09
C GLU A 171 -27.21 10.56 -5.74
N VAL A 172 -28.09 10.26 -6.69
CA VAL A 172 -29.53 10.19 -6.44
C VAL A 172 -29.84 9.11 -5.38
N ASP A 173 -29.22 7.95 -5.51
CA ASP A 173 -29.39 6.85 -4.55
C ASP A 173 -28.81 7.18 -3.18
N LEU A 174 -27.65 7.80 -3.09
CA LEU A 174 -27.06 8.24 -1.84
C LEU A 174 -27.92 9.28 -1.11
N ARG A 175 -28.48 10.27 -1.84
CA ARG A 175 -29.44 11.22 -1.26
C ARG A 175 -30.69 10.54 -0.74
N LYS A 176 -31.16 9.49 -1.45
CA LYS A 176 -32.27 8.69 -0.97
C LYS A 176 -31.90 7.89 0.27
N TYR A 177 -30.70 7.29 0.31
CA TYR A 177 -30.16 6.62 1.50
C TYR A 177 -30.14 7.56 2.70
N ILE A 178 -29.55 8.74 2.57
CA ILE A 178 -29.50 9.76 3.64
C ILE A 178 -30.92 10.09 4.16
N SER A 179 -31.90 10.18 3.27
CA SER A 179 -33.29 10.46 3.68
C SER A 179 -33.93 9.34 4.49
N LEU A 180 -33.48 8.08 4.31
CA LEU A 180 -33.98 6.89 4.99
C LEU A 180 -33.19 6.54 6.25
N ALA A 181 -31.91 6.90 6.29
CA ALA A 181 -31.00 6.62 7.39
C ALA A 181 -30.21 7.90 7.77
N PRO A 182 -30.88 8.94 8.33
CA PRO A 182 -30.23 10.24 8.59
C PRO A 182 -29.19 10.22 9.70
N GLU A 183 -29.17 9.19 10.54
CA GLU A 183 -28.20 9.00 11.62
C GLU A 183 -26.95 8.22 11.16
N ASP A 184 -26.85 7.89 9.88
CA ASP A 184 -25.75 7.10 9.30
C ASP A 184 -24.94 7.96 8.34
N ALA A 185 -23.63 8.12 8.62
CA ALA A 185 -22.73 8.94 7.84
C ALA A 185 -22.39 8.34 6.46
N THR A 186 -22.66 7.06 6.23
CA THR A 186 -22.27 6.32 5.00
C THR A 186 -22.73 7.01 3.72
N GLY A 187 -23.93 7.60 3.72
CA GLY A 187 -24.43 8.32 2.56
C GLY A 187 -23.62 9.57 2.21
N TYR A 188 -23.17 10.31 3.22
CA TYR A 188 -22.32 11.48 3.03
C TYR A 188 -20.90 11.08 2.63
N THR A 189 -20.37 9.99 3.21
CA THR A 189 -19.09 9.40 2.80
C THR A 189 -19.10 9.04 1.31
N GLY A 190 -20.20 8.42 0.85
CA GLY A 190 -20.38 8.07 -0.56
C GLY A 190 -20.46 9.29 -1.48
N LEU A 191 -21.19 10.35 -1.08
CA LEU A 191 -21.23 11.61 -1.84
C LEU A 191 -19.86 12.29 -1.91
N ALA A 192 -19.10 12.26 -0.80
CA ALA A 192 -17.73 12.79 -0.77
C ALA A 192 -16.81 11.99 -1.70
N ALA A 193 -16.91 10.66 -1.67
CA ALA A 193 -16.12 9.79 -2.54
C ALA A 193 -16.36 10.07 -4.04
N ILE A 194 -17.62 10.25 -4.45
CA ILE A 194 -17.96 10.66 -5.83
C ILE A 194 -17.37 12.03 -6.16
N ALA A 195 -17.48 12.98 -5.23
CA ALA A 195 -16.97 14.33 -5.43
C ALA A 195 -15.42 14.33 -5.57
N ILE A 196 -14.71 13.51 -4.79
CA ILE A 196 -13.25 13.32 -4.90
C ILE A 196 -12.87 12.73 -6.27
N ASP A 197 -13.57 11.69 -6.72
CA ASP A 197 -13.33 11.04 -8.02
C ASP A 197 -13.53 12.00 -9.21
N GLN A 198 -14.41 12.98 -9.02
CA GLN A 198 -14.70 14.04 -10.01
C GLN A 198 -13.90 15.34 -9.76
N GLU A 199 -12.94 15.32 -8.84
CA GLU A 199 -12.11 16.49 -8.46
C GLU A 199 -12.94 17.70 -7.98
N ARG A 200 -14.17 17.47 -7.49
CA ARG A 200 -15.05 18.47 -6.87
C ARG A 200 -14.74 18.59 -5.38
N TYR A 201 -13.56 19.07 -5.05
CA TYR A 201 -12.99 19.01 -3.69
C TYR A 201 -13.80 19.80 -2.65
N GLU A 202 -14.36 20.94 -3.01
CA GLU A 202 -15.22 21.73 -2.10
C GLU A 202 -16.52 20.99 -1.75
N ASP A 203 -17.13 20.31 -2.72
CA ASP A 203 -18.31 19.47 -2.48
C ASP A 203 -17.95 18.28 -1.58
N ALA A 204 -16.77 17.68 -1.79
CA ALA A 204 -16.26 16.59 -0.95
C ALA A 204 -16.11 17.05 0.51
N ILE A 205 -15.46 18.20 0.76
CA ILE A 205 -15.30 18.77 2.11
C ILE A 205 -16.66 19.03 2.76
N GLN A 206 -17.62 19.58 2.00
CA GLN A 206 -18.96 19.84 2.52
C GLN A 206 -19.66 18.54 2.98
N ASN A 207 -19.61 17.50 2.17
CA ASN A 207 -20.22 16.21 2.51
C ASN A 207 -19.51 15.55 3.69
N LEU A 208 -18.17 15.59 3.74
CA LEU A 208 -17.39 15.08 4.87
C LEU A 208 -17.71 15.83 6.17
N ASN A 209 -17.90 17.13 6.11
CA ASN A 209 -18.33 17.92 7.28
C ASN A 209 -19.71 17.48 7.80
N GLU A 210 -20.67 17.15 6.93
CA GLU A 210 -21.95 16.60 7.38
C GLU A 210 -21.79 15.18 7.95
N GLY A 211 -20.97 14.33 7.34
CA GLY A 211 -20.66 13.01 7.85
C GLY A 211 -20.03 13.04 9.25
N ILE A 212 -19.05 13.91 9.46
CA ILE A 212 -18.36 14.11 10.75
C ILE A 212 -19.33 14.59 11.85
N LYS A 213 -20.31 15.42 11.53
CA LYS A 213 -21.33 15.82 12.52
C LYS A 213 -22.15 14.65 13.02
N ILE A 214 -22.39 13.66 12.18
CA ILE A 214 -23.17 12.46 12.50
C ILE A 214 -22.30 11.43 13.22
N ALA A 215 -21.09 11.20 12.74
CA ALA A 215 -20.16 10.20 13.25
C ALA A 215 -18.79 10.84 13.59
N PRO A 216 -18.69 11.62 14.71
CA PRO A 216 -17.46 12.34 15.06
C PRO A 216 -16.32 11.41 15.50
N ASP A 217 -16.61 10.15 15.83
CA ASP A 217 -15.61 9.15 16.22
C ASP A 217 -15.14 8.28 15.03
N GLU A 218 -15.61 8.57 13.81
CA GLU A 218 -15.25 7.84 12.59
C GLU A 218 -13.98 8.44 11.98
N GLY A 219 -12.80 7.88 12.29
CA GLY A 219 -11.49 8.38 11.86
C GLY A 219 -11.36 8.50 10.33
N PHE A 220 -11.98 7.57 9.60
CA PHE A 220 -11.94 7.56 8.14
C PHE A 220 -12.51 8.83 7.47
N LEU A 221 -13.50 9.48 8.07
CA LEU A 221 -14.04 10.75 7.55
C LEU A 221 -13.02 11.89 7.63
N TYR A 222 -12.26 11.95 8.71
CA TYR A 222 -11.19 12.93 8.88
C TYR A 222 -10.01 12.62 7.94
N TYR A 223 -9.66 11.34 7.79
CA TYR A 223 -8.65 10.91 6.82
C TYR A 223 -9.00 11.38 5.40
N LEU A 224 -10.22 11.12 4.93
CA LEU A 224 -10.65 11.57 3.61
C LEU A 224 -10.62 13.10 3.47
N ARG A 225 -11.01 13.85 4.54
CA ARG A 225 -11.02 15.31 4.50
C ARG A 225 -9.60 15.86 4.52
N ALA A 226 -8.70 15.28 5.30
CA ALA A 226 -7.30 15.65 5.33
C ALA A 226 -6.63 15.38 3.97
N ASP A 227 -6.91 14.24 3.31
CA ASP A 227 -6.40 13.96 1.96
C ASP A 227 -6.88 15.01 0.95
N VAL A 228 -8.16 15.37 0.98
CA VAL A 228 -8.70 16.45 0.12
C VAL A 228 -8.03 17.80 0.42
N TYR A 229 -7.80 18.13 1.67
CA TYR A 229 -7.09 19.36 2.04
C TYR A 229 -5.65 19.36 1.52
N ILE A 230 -4.95 18.22 1.55
CA ILE A 230 -3.61 18.06 0.98
C ILE A 230 -3.63 18.30 -0.54
N GLN A 231 -4.60 17.73 -1.27
CA GLN A 231 -4.76 17.96 -2.71
C GLN A 231 -4.96 19.44 -3.07
N LEU A 232 -5.61 20.19 -2.17
CA LEU A 232 -5.80 21.64 -2.30
C LEU A 232 -4.61 22.48 -1.81
N GLY A 233 -3.59 21.88 -1.20
CA GLY A 233 -2.48 22.56 -0.57
C GLY A 233 -2.83 23.23 0.77
N HIS A 234 -3.96 22.87 1.37
CA HIS A 234 -4.47 23.39 2.64
C HIS A 234 -3.90 22.56 3.82
N TYR A 235 -2.58 22.61 3.97
CA TYR A 235 -1.88 21.75 4.94
C TYR A 235 -2.22 22.04 6.41
N ASP A 236 -2.62 23.27 6.73
CA ASP A 236 -3.04 23.64 8.09
C ASP A 236 -4.31 22.90 8.51
N GLU A 237 -5.32 22.87 7.63
CA GLU A 237 -6.59 22.20 7.86
C GLU A 237 -6.42 20.69 7.86
N ALA A 238 -5.58 20.14 6.97
CA ALA A 238 -5.24 18.74 6.96
C ALA A 238 -4.59 18.30 8.28
N MET A 239 -3.66 19.10 8.81
CA MET A 239 -3.01 18.82 10.09
C MET A 239 -3.99 18.88 11.27
N ASP A 240 -4.98 19.76 11.24
CA ASP A 240 -5.99 19.84 12.30
C ASP A 240 -6.80 18.53 12.35
N ASP A 241 -7.16 17.95 11.21
CA ASP A 241 -7.84 16.66 11.14
C ASP A 241 -6.96 15.51 11.63
N ILE A 242 -5.71 15.44 11.19
CA ILE A 242 -4.76 14.40 11.60
C ILE A 242 -4.51 14.48 13.12
N ILE A 243 -4.26 15.67 13.65
CA ILE A 243 -4.04 15.86 15.09
C ILE A 243 -5.28 15.43 15.88
N TYR A 244 -6.48 15.77 15.40
CA TYR A 244 -7.71 15.38 16.05
C TYR A 244 -7.86 13.85 16.12
N THR A 245 -7.62 13.13 15.01
CA THR A 245 -7.75 11.67 14.99
C THR A 245 -6.75 10.99 15.94
N ILE A 246 -5.51 11.43 15.95
CA ILE A 246 -4.47 10.87 16.82
C ILE A 246 -4.78 11.21 18.30
N ALA A 247 -5.15 12.45 18.61
CA ALA A 247 -5.45 12.88 19.98
C ALA A 247 -6.65 12.12 20.60
N ASN A 248 -7.59 11.66 19.77
CA ASN A 248 -8.77 10.91 20.20
C ASN A 248 -8.60 9.39 20.06
N GLY A 249 -7.45 8.90 19.60
CA GLY A 249 -7.18 7.46 19.44
C GLY A 249 -8.01 6.79 18.34
N ILE A 250 -8.41 7.55 17.31
CA ILE A 250 -9.19 7.07 16.14
C ILE A 250 -8.40 7.13 14.83
N ALA A 251 -7.09 7.45 14.90
CA ALA A 251 -6.20 7.40 13.75
C ALA A 251 -5.91 5.95 13.35
N ASP A 252 -5.79 5.75 12.05
CA ASP A 252 -5.37 4.50 11.42
C ASP A 252 -4.02 4.65 10.70
N GLU A 253 -3.54 3.57 10.07
CA GLU A 253 -2.27 3.55 9.33
C GLU A 253 -2.27 4.56 8.17
N ASP A 254 -3.41 4.74 7.50
CA ASP A 254 -3.55 5.69 6.39
C ASP A 254 -3.40 7.15 6.88
N THR A 255 -3.90 7.46 8.07
CA THR A 255 -3.73 8.79 8.72
C THR A 255 -2.24 9.13 8.92
N TYR A 256 -1.43 8.16 9.36
CA TYR A 256 0.02 8.35 9.50
C TYR A 256 0.74 8.52 8.16
N THR A 257 0.21 7.91 7.10
CA THR A 257 0.73 8.11 5.74
C THR A 257 0.55 9.56 5.28
N LEU A 258 -0.61 10.17 5.53
CA LEU A 258 -0.84 11.60 5.23
C LEU A 258 0.11 12.53 6.00
N LEU A 259 0.45 12.18 7.24
CA LEU A 259 1.43 12.93 8.02
C LEU A 259 2.79 13.00 7.32
N ASN A 260 3.24 11.88 6.74
CA ASN A 260 4.47 11.85 5.97
C ASN A 260 4.38 12.72 4.71
N VAL A 261 3.24 12.72 4.02
CA VAL A 261 3.01 13.58 2.84
C VAL A 261 3.14 15.05 3.24
N ILE A 262 2.49 15.49 4.32
CA ILE A 262 2.59 16.87 4.82
C ILE A 262 4.03 17.19 5.24
N GLY A 263 4.71 16.26 5.90
CA GLY A 263 6.12 16.41 6.28
C GLY A 263 7.03 16.69 5.09
N THR A 264 6.81 16.01 3.97
CA THR A 264 7.60 16.25 2.75
C THR A 264 7.27 17.56 2.04
N GLN A 265 6.03 18.04 2.12
CA GLN A 265 5.55 19.20 1.38
C GLN A 265 5.51 20.49 2.23
N ALA A 266 5.25 20.37 3.52
CA ALA A 266 5.02 21.52 4.41
C ALA A 266 5.55 21.27 5.84
N MET A 267 6.81 20.86 6.00
CA MET A 267 7.45 20.61 7.30
C MET A 267 7.25 21.76 8.34
N PRO A 268 7.38 23.05 7.97
CA PRO A 268 7.14 24.13 8.92
C PRO A 268 5.72 24.14 9.50
N THR A 269 4.71 23.80 8.68
CA THR A 269 3.31 23.68 9.14
C THR A 269 3.16 22.52 10.11
N LEU A 270 3.72 21.36 9.78
CA LEU A 270 3.71 20.17 10.64
C LEU A 270 4.30 20.50 12.02
N GLU A 271 5.50 21.03 12.07
CA GLU A 271 6.15 21.40 13.34
C GLU A 271 5.37 22.46 14.14
N ALA A 272 4.85 23.51 13.48
CA ALA A 272 4.12 24.57 14.14
C ALA A 272 2.83 24.03 14.79
N LYS A 273 2.07 23.21 14.07
CA LYS A 273 0.84 22.61 14.57
C LYS A 273 1.11 21.67 15.75
N PHE A 274 2.13 20.83 15.67
CA PHE A 274 2.51 19.95 16.78
C PHE A 274 2.94 20.71 18.03
N LYS A 275 3.71 21.78 17.86
CA LYS A 275 4.13 22.64 19.01
C LYS A 275 2.95 23.34 19.67
N ALA A 276 1.87 23.62 18.93
CA ALA A 276 0.67 24.28 19.45
C ALA A 276 -0.21 23.36 20.30
N VAL A 277 -0.16 22.04 20.10
CA VAL A 277 -1.02 21.07 20.82
C VAL A 277 -0.27 20.48 22.01
N GLU A 278 -0.38 21.11 23.15
CA GLU A 278 0.40 20.79 24.36
C GLU A 278 0.16 19.36 24.90
N SER A 279 -1.04 18.78 24.73
CA SER A 279 -1.36 17.41 25.14
C SER A 279 -0.73 16.35 24.24
N VAL A 280 -0.49 16.68 23.00
CA VAL A 280 -0.03 15.80 21.92
C VAL A 280 1.48 15.92 21.74
N SER A 281 2.03 17.12 21.83
CA SER A 281 3.48 17.38 21.67
C SER A 281 4.38 16.72 22.73
N LYS A 282 3.79 16.10 23.75
CA LYS A 282 4.50 15.44 24.85
C LYS A 282 4.51 13.90 24.76
N THR A 283 3.78 13.31 23.82
CA THR A 283 3.80 11.85 23.64
C THR A 283 5.01 11.42 22.81
N GLY A 284 5.66 10.33 23.19
CA GLY A 284 6.81 9.80 22.46
C GLY A 284 6.46 9.45 21.01
N GLU A 285 5.24 9.01 20.76
CA GLU A 285 4.71 8.66 19.45
C GLU A 285 4.74 9.83 18.46
N PHE A 286 4.25 11.01 18.85
CA PHE A 286 4.27 12.19 18.00
C PHE A 286 5.68 12.70 17.70
N LEU A 287 6.54 12.70 18.69
CA LEU A 287 7.93 13.07 18.47
C LEU A 287 8.61 12.12 17.50
N PHE A 288 8.28 10.83 17.59
CA PHE A 288 8.77 9.84 16.66
C PHE A 288 8.30 10.11 15.23
N LEU A 289 7.00 10.41 15.03
CA LEU A 289 6.43 10.73 13.73
C LEU A 289 7.04 11.98 13.09
N ILE A 290 7.29 13.03 13.88
CA ILE A 290 8.01 14.22 13.38
C ILE A 290 9.44 13.83 12.98
N GLY A 291 10.12 13.03 13.79
CA GLY A 291 11.45 12.52 13.47
C GLY A 291 11.47 11.75 12.16
N MET A 292 10.47 10.88 11.93
CA MET A 292 10.30 10.17 10.65
C MET A 292 10.08 11.13 9.47
N ALA A 293 9.24 12.16 9.65
CA ALA A 293 9.01 13.14 8.60
C ALA A 293 10.28 13.91 8.23
N HIS A 294 11.10 14.33 9.23
CA HIS A 294 12.43 14.90 8.97
C HIS A 294 13.33 13.93 8.20
N GLN A 295 13.35 12.66 8.61
CA GLN A 295 14.18 11.65 7.95
C GLN A 295 13.76 11.42 6.48
N ASN A 296 12.45 11.41 6.19
CA ASN A 296 11.92 11.25 4.84
C ASN A 296 12.31 12.38 3.88
N ILE A 297 12.46 13.63 4.38
CA ILE A 297 12.98 14.74 3.58
C ILE A 297 14.52 14.82 3.58
N GLY A 298 15.20 13.83 4.16
CA GLY A 298 16.66 13.77 4.24
C GLY A 298 17.27 14.61 5.36
N ASP A 299 16.47 15.28 6.22
CA ASP A 299 16.95 16.00 7.40
C ASP A 299 17.21 15.05 8.57
N ASN A 300 18.23 14.22 8.41
CA ASN A 300 18.62 13.22 9.42
C ASN A 300 19.03 13.87 10.76
N LYS A 301 19.53 15.11 10.72
CA LYS A 301 19.88 15.83 11.94
C LYS A 301 18.63 16.25 12.70
N GLY A 302 17.65 16.84 12.05
CA GLY A 302 16.34 17.16 12.65
C GLY A 302 15.67 15.89 13.18
N ALA A 303 15.70 14.80 12.43
CA ALA A 303 15.19 13.50 12.88
C ALA A 303 15.80 13.06 14.22
N LEU A 304 17.12 13.11 14.35
CA LEU A 304 17.82 12.73 15.60
C LEU A 304 17.45 13.63 16.79
N GLU A 305 17.22 14.94 16.58
CA GLU A 305 16.78 15.85 17.64
C GLU A 305 15.42 15.43 18.22
N TYR A 306 14.52 14.93 17.38
CA TYR A 306 13.21 14.41 17.80
C TYR A 306 13.33 13.00 18.40
N TYR A 307 14.08 12.09 17.80
CA TYR A 307 14.29 10.73 18.35
C TYR A 307 14.96 10.77 19.73
N GLN A 308 15.88 11.69 19.98
CA GLN A 308 16.45 11.89 21.32
C GLN A 308 15.37 12.26 22.33
N GLN A 309 14.44 13.14 21.98
CA GLN A 309 13.32 13.49 22.85
C GLN A 309 12.37 12.31 23.10
N VAL A 310 12.23 11.37 22.13
CA VAL A 310 11.49 10.09 22.34
C VAL A 310 12.19 9.28 23.42
N THR A 311 13.51 9.06 23.30
CA THR A 311 14.27 8.23 24.24
C THR A 311 14.40 8.83 25.64
N GLU A 312 14.24 10.15 25.80
CA GLU A 312 14.16 10.82 27.10
C GLU A 312 12.83 10.58 27.84
N ARG A 313 11.77 10.16 27.12
CA ARG A 313 10.40 10.05 27.64
C ARG A 313 9.89 8.63 27.78
N GLN A 314 10.45 7.70 27.04
CA GLN A 314 10.05 6.29 27.03
C GLN A 314 11.27 5.39 26.87
N GLU A 315 11.11 4.11 27.22
CA GLU A 315 12.16 3.11 26.97
C GLU A 315 12.43 2.99 25.48
N LEU A 316 13.71 2.82 25.14
CA LEU A 316 14.14 2.59 23.76
C LEU A 316 13.61 1.25 23.28
N THR A 317 12.83 1.28 22.20
CA THR A 317 12.40 0.06 21.50
C THR A 317 13.36 -0.26 20.35
N ASP A 318 13.34 -1.51 19.89
CA ASP A 318 14.07 -1.99 18.70
C ASP A 318 13.76 -1.13 17.48
N PHE A 319 12.46 -0.82 17.28
CA PHE A 319 11.96 0.01 16.19
C PHE A 319 12.55 1.43 16.25
N VAL A 320 12.48 2.13 17.38
CA VAL A 320 13.07 3.47 17.54
C VAL A 320 14.59 3.43 17.36
N ALA A 321 15.26 2.41 17.88
CA ALA A 321 16.70 2.23 17.72
C ALA A 321 17.11 2.07 16.25
N SER A 322 16.33 1.33 15.45
CA SER A 322 16.59 1.13 14.02
C SER A 322 16.47 2.44 13.23
N PHE A 323 15.49 3.29 13.54
CA PHE A 323 15.34 4.61 12.91
C PHE A 323 16.48 5.57 13.29
N ILE A 324 16.90 5.57 14.56
CA ILE A 324 18.08 6.32 14.99
C ILE A 324 19.33 5.84 14.24
N ALA A 325 19.50 4.52 14.07
CA ALA A 325 20.62 3.95 13.33
C ALA A 325 20.61 4.43 11.87
N THR A 326 19.46 4.40 11.21
CA THR A 326 19.31 4.86 9.83
C THR A 326 19.57 6.37 9.69
N ALA A 327 19.14 7.18 10.65
CA ALA A 327 19.43 8.61 10.65
C ALA A 327 20.95 8.89 10.80
N TYR A 328 21.66 8.16 11.67
CA TYR A 328 23.12 8.25 11.76
C TYR A 328 23.82 7.75 10.50
N GLN A 329 23.31 6.69 9.86
CA GLN A 329 23.79 6.21 8.55
C GLN A 329 23.66 7.32 7.51
N GLY A 330 22.50 7.97 7.41
CA GLY A 330 22.26 9.09 6.49
C GLY A 330 23.17 10.30 6.72
N LEU A 331 23.70 10.46 7.95
CA LEU A 331 24.73 11.44 8.29
C LEU A 331 26.18 10.95 8.10
N GLY A 332 26.40 9.71 7.68
CA GLY A 332 27.71 9.09 7.56
C GLY A 332 28.39 8.78 8.90
N ASP A 333 27.67 8.84 10.03
CA ASP A 333 28.18 8.43 11.33
C ASP A 333 27.94 6.92 11.57
N TYR A 334 28.69 6.10 10.83
CA TYR A 334 28.56 4.63 10.89
C TYR A 334 28.90 4.07 12.26
N SER A 335 29.73 4.74 13.04
CA SER A 335 30.02 4.33 14.42
C SER A 335 28.78 4.37 15.30
N SER A 336 28.02 5.46 15.23
CA SER A 336 26.76 5.61 15.96
C SER A 336 25.66 4.74 15.33
N ALA A 337 25.57 4.68 14.02
CA ALA A 337 24.62 3.82 13.32
C ALA A 337 24.76 2.35 13.73
N LEU A 338 25.98 1.81 13.72
CA LEU A 338 26.26 0.44 14.12
C LEU A 338 25.96 0.17 15.61
N LYS A 339 26.17 1.16 16.48
CA LYS A 339 25.79 1.03 17.87
C LYS A 339 24.27 0.85 18.04
N TYR A 340 23.47 1.71 17.38
CA TYR A 340 22.02 1.67 17.53
C TYR A 340 21.37 0.50 16.80
N ILE A 341 21.93 0.03 15.66
CA ILE A 341 21.42 -1.19 15.04
C ILE A 341 21.76 -2.45 15.87
N ASP A 342 22.91 -2.46 16.57
CA ASP A 342 23.23 -3.53 17.53
C ASP A 342 22.27 -3.52 18.72
N GLU A 343 21.84 -2.35 19.18
CA GLU A 343 20.81 -2.21 20.22
C GLU A 343 19.45 -2.74 19.73
N ALA A 344 19.03 -2.40 18.49
CA ALA A 344 17.81 -2.94 17.89
C ALA A 344 17.83 -4.47 17.83
N ILE A 345 18.92 -5.07 17.37
CA ILE A 345 19.12 -6.53 17.35
C ILE A 345 19.06 -7.14 18.76
N SER A 346 19.56 -6.41 19.77
CA SER A 346 19.52 -6.89 21.16
C SER A 346 18.12 -6.86 21.76
N LEU A 347 17.31 -5.85 21.38
CA LEU A 347 15.93 -5.66 21.84
C LEU A 347 14.98 -6.63 21.15
N ASP A 348 15.11 -6.83 19.84
CA ASP A 348 14.41 -7.88 19.10
C ASP A 348 15.38 -8.69 18.22
N PRO A 349 15.92 -9.79 18.75
CA PRO A 349 16.80 -10.69 17.98
C PRO A 349 16.04 -11.56 16.96
N THR A 350 14.71 -11.48 16.91
CA THR A 350 13.89 -12.27 15.98
C THR A 350 13.62 -11.54 14.68
N ASP A 351 13.77 -10.23 14.64
CA ASP A 351 13.67 -9.44 13.41
C ASP A 351 15.01 -9.45 12.64
N GLN A 352 15.04 -10.25 11.58
CA GLN A 352 16.23 -10.41 10.74
C GLN A 352 16.53 -9.18 9.88
N THR A 353 15.58 -8.25 9.71
CA THR A 353 15.78 -7.02 8.91
C THR A 353 16.89 -6.14 9.50
N TYR A 354 17.08 -6.17 10.82
CA TYR A 354 18.18 -5.45 11.47
C TYR A 354 19.56 -6.00 11.13
N ILE A 355 19.67 -7.32 10.89
CA ILE A 355 20.92 -7.95 10.43
C ILE A 355 21.23 -7.51 9.00
N TYR A 356 20.22 -7.45 8.13
CA TYR A 356 20.32 -6.91 6.76
C TYR A 356 20.80 -5.46 6.78
N SER A 357 20.14 -4.61 7.58
CA SER A 357 20.47 -3.19 7.73
C SER A 357 21.91 -3.00 8.27
N LYS A 358 22.32 -3.82 9.23
CA LYS A 358 23.69 -3.79 9.77
C LYS A 358 24.72 -4.16 8.70
N ALA A 359 24.44 -5.17 7.86
CA ALA A 359 25.32 -5.54 6.75
C ALA A 359 25.46 -4.39 5.75
N GLN A 360 24.35 -3.66 5.47
CA GLN A 360 24.35 -2.49 4.61
C GLN A 360 25.19 -1.34 5.19
N MET A 361 25.00 -1.02 6.47
CA MET A 361 25.79 0.02 7.16
C MET A 361 27.29 -0.29 7.16
N LEU A 362 27.66 -1.56 7.37
CA LEU A 362 29.04 -2.01 7.30
C LEU A 362 29.63 -1.96 5.87
N PHE A 363 28.81 -2.22 4.86
CA PHE A 363 29.19 -2.12 3.46
C PHE A 363 29.49 -0.66 3.10
N GLU A 364 28.62 0.26 3.49
CA GLU A 364 28.79 1.70 3.25
C GLU A 364 29.96 2.31 4.03
N ASP A 365 30.24 1.81 5.25
CA ASP A 365 31.46 2.13 6.03
C ASP A 365 32.75 1.59 5.39
N GLY A 366 32.64 0.81 4.31
CA GLY A 366 33.79 0.15 3.68
C GLY A 366 34.32 -1.06 4.43
N ASN A 367 33.65 -1.51 5.51
CA ASN A 367 34.07 -2.65 6.32
C ASN A 367 33.58 -3.98 5.71
N LEU A 368 34.00 -4.23 4.46
CA LEU A 368 33.48 -5.29 3.61
C LEU A 368 33.53 -6.70 4.22
N ARG A 369 34.56 -7.02 5.02
CA ARG A 369 34.66 -8.36 5.65
C ARG A 369 33.61 -8.57 6.72
N ARG A 370 33.31 -7.55 7.53
CA ARG A 370 32.24 -7.61 8.53
C ARG A 370 30.87 -7.59 7.86
N ALA A 371 30.71 -6.76 6.82
CA ALA A 371 29.48 -6.76 6.00
C ALA A 371 29.16 -8.15 5.45
N LEU A 372 30.17 -8.83 4.87
CA LEU A 372 30.01 -10.21 4.38
C LEU A 372 29.61 -11.19 5.48
N ALA A 373 30.16 -11.04 6.68
CA ALA A 373 29.81 -11.90 7.80
C ALA A 373 28.34 -11.74 8.23
N GLU A 374 27.85 -10.50 8.34
CA GLU A 374 26.44 -10.23 8.68
C GLU A 374 25.50 -10.65 7.53
N SER A 375 25.84 -10.36 6.29
CA SER A 375 25.04 -10.78 5.12
C SER A 375 24.97 -12.32 5.00
N ASN A 376 26.03 -13.05 5.34
CA ASN A 376 25.99 -14.52 5.42
C ASN A 376 25.01 -15.01 6.50
N LYS A 377 24.92 -14.34 7.66
CA LYS A 377 23.93 -14.66 8.69
C LYS A 377 22.52 -14.44 8.17
N TYR A 378 22.28 -13.28 7.55
CA TYR A 378 20.97 -12.95 7.00
C TYR A 378 20.49 -14.00 5.98
N VAL A 379 21.29 -14.30 4.96
CA VAL A 379 20.95 -15.30 3.94
C VAL A 379 20.74 -16.71 4.52
N ALA A 380 21.41 -17.05 5.62
CA ALA A 380 21.19 -18.33 6.29
C ALA A 380 19.85 -18.37 7.07
N LEU A 381 19.37 -17.21 7.55
CA LEU A 381 18.10 -17.09 8.28
C LEU A 381 16.91 -16.92 7.32
N VAL A 382 17.12 -16.23 6.19
CA VAL A 382 16.08 -15.92 5.20
C VAL A 382 16.53 -16.38 3.80
N PRO A 383 16.55 -17.70 3.55
CA PRO A 383 17.12 -18.27 2.32
C PRO A 383 16.29 -18.04 1.05
N ASP A 384 15.05 -17.57 1.18
CA ASP A 384 14.13 -17.33 0.06
C ASP A 384 14.01 -15.83 -0.29
N ASP A 385 14.80 -14.96 0.38
CA ASP A 385 14.82 -13.53 0.07
C ASP A 385 15.89 -13.19 -1.00
N PRO A 386 15.49 -12.74 -2.20
CA PRO A 386 16.43 -12.35 -3.25
C PRO A 386 17.30 -11.16 -2.86
N ASP A 387 16.80 -10.20 -2.06
CA ASP A 387 17.56 -9.01 -1.69
C ASP A 387 18.76 -9.33 -0.80
N GLY A 388 18.65 -10.34 0.05
CA GLY A 388 19.76 -10.83 0.85
C GLY A 388 20.92 -11.36 0.01
N TYR A 389 20.61 -12.14 -1.03
CA TYR A 389 21.63 -12.62 -1.98
C TYR A 389 22.18 -11.47 -2.83
N TYR A 390 21.35 -10.53 -3.26
CA TYR A 390 21.79 -9.37 -4.02
C TYR A 390 22.80 -8.52 -3.24
N GLN A 391 22.49 -8.18 -1.99
CA GLN A 391 23.40 -7.48 -1.08
C GLN A 391 24.72 -8.23 -0.91
N ARG A 392 24.67 -9.55 -0.66
CA ARG A 392 25.87 -10.36 -0.50
C ARG A 392 26.71 -10.42 -1.76
N ALA A 393 26.08 -10.50 -2.92
CA ALA A 393 26.75 -10.45 -4.21
C ALA A 393 27.49 -9.12 -4.45
N GLN A 394 26.89 -7.99 -4.08
CA GLN A 394 27.53 -6.68 -4.14
C GLN A 394 28.78 -6.63 -3.25
N ILE A 395 28.69 -7.11 -2.01
CA ILE A 395 29.81 -7.18 -1.07
C ILE A 395 30.93 -8.08 -1.64
N LYS A 396 30.60 -9.27 -2.17
CA LYS A 396 31.57 -10.20 -2.77
C LYS A 396 32.24 -9.56 -4.00
N SER A 397 31.48 -8.87 -4.85
CA SER A 397 32.01 -8.16 -6.02
C SER A 397 33.04 -7.10 -5.61
N LYS A 398 32.75 -6.29 -4.59
CA LYS A 398 33.71 -5.30 -4.05
C LYS A 398 34.93 -5.96 -3.41
N LEU A 399 34.79 -7.16 -2.83
CA LEU A 399 35.91 -7.97 -2.33
C LEU A 399 36.69 -8.69 -3.46
N GLN A 400 36.33 -8.49 -4.73
CA GLN A 400 36.90 -9.16 -5.90
C GLN A 400 36.61 -10.67 -5.96
N ASP A 401 35.68 -11.18 -5.17
CA ASP A 401 35.14 -12.54 -5.30
C ASP A 401 34.06 -12.56 -6.39
N LEU A 402 34.49 -12.34 -7.63
CA LEU A 402 33.56 -12.22 -8.78
C LEU A 402 32.78 -13.51 -9.06
N GLN A 403 33.38 -14.69 -8.82
CA GLN A 403 32.66 -15.93 -9.02
C GLN A 403 31.59 -16.12 -7.94
N GLY A 404 31.92 -15.86 -6.68
CA GLY A 404 30.94 -15.91 -5.59
C GLY A 404 29.81 -14.88 -5.75
N ALA A 405 30.11 -13.71 -6.34
CA ALA A 405 29.08 -12.72 -6.69
C ALA A 405 28.13 -13.24 -7.81
N ILE A 406 28.68 -13.86 -8.86
CA ILE A 406 27.90 -14.48 -9.93
C ILE A 406 26.96 -15.56 -9.39
N ASP A 407 27.45 -16.39 -8.47
CA ASP A 407 26.67 -17.46 -7.87
C ASP A 407 25.47 -16.87 -7.07
N ASP A 408 25.71 -15.82 -6.28
CA ASP A 408 24.64 -15.13 -5.53
C ASP A 408 23.65 -14.38 -6.46
N TYR A 409 24.13 -13.64 -7.47
CA TYR A 409 23.22 -13.02 -8.46
C TYR A 409 22.40 -14.08 -9.23
N SER A 410 22.98 -15.24 -9.50
CA SER A 410 22.25 -16.33 -10.12
C SER A 410 21.15 -16.85 -9.19
N LYS A 411 21.41 -16.90 -7.88
CA LYS A 411 20.39 -17.26 -6.89
C LYS A 411 19.28 -16.19 -6.79
N VAL A 412 19.60 -14.91 -6.87
CA VAL A 412 18.59 -13.84 -7.02
C VAL A 412 17.66 -14.14 -8.19
N LEU A 413 18.23 -14.46 -9.37
CA LEU A 413 17.47 -14.70 -10.58
C LEU A 413 16.72 -16.05 -10.62
N GLU A 414 17.11 -17.01 -9.77
CA GLU A 414 16.31 -18.21 -9.52
C GLU A 414 15.08 -17.90 -8.65
N LEU A 415 15.20 -16.97 -7.70
CA LEU A 415 14.11 -16.57 -6.80
C LEU A 415 13.19 -15.53 -7.45
N ASN A 416 13.74 -14.64 -8.26
CA ASN A 416 13.03 -13.60 -9.00
C ASN A 416 13.70 -13.34 -10.35
N ASP A 417 13.17 -13.92 -11.41
CA ASP A 417 13.70 -13.85 -12.77
C ASP A 417 13.47 -12.49 -13.46
N THR A 418 12.70 -11.59 -12.84
CA THR A 418 12.49 -10.20 -13.27
C THR A 418 13.36 -9.18 -12.53
N TYR A 419 14.31 -9.61 -11.71
CA TYR A 419 15.21 -8.72 -10.97
C TYR A 419 16.28 -8.12 -11.90
N LEU A 420 15.92 -7.05 -12.61
CA LEU A 420 16.70 -6.49 -13.72
C LEU A 420 18.14 -6.10 -13.33
N PHE A 421 18.34 -5.49 -12.16
CA PHE A 421 19.68 -5.09 -11.70
C PHE A 421 20.58 -6.30 -11.42
N ALA A 422 20.03 -7.46 -11.06
CA ALA A 422 20.83 -8.66 -10.86
C ALA A 422 21.44 -9.16 -12.17
N TYR A 423 20.70 -9.08 -13.30
CA TYR A 423 21.27 -9.36 -14.62
C TYR A 423 22.42 -8.40 -14.95
N ILE A 424 22.21 -7.07 -14.77
CA ILE A 424 23.25 -6.05 -15.05
C ILE A 424 24.52 -6.33 -14.23
N LYS A 425 24.39 -6.50 -12.91
CA LYS A 425 25.55 -6.69 -12.02
C LYS A 425 26.23 -8.05 -12.23
N ARG A 426 25.47 -9.10 -12.59
CA ARG A 426 26.05 -10.40 -12.98
C ARG A 426 26.82 -10.29 -14.30
N ALA A 427 26.27 -9.58 -15.28
CA ALA A 427 26.94 -9.30 -16.55
C ALA A 427 28.23 -8.48 -16.37
N ASP A 428 28.24 -7.50 -15.47
CA ASP A 428 29.44 -6.75 -15.11
C ASP A 428 30.53 -7.68 -14.54
N CYS A 429 30.15 -8.62 -13.66
CA CYS A 429 31.08 -9.63 -13.14
C CYS A 429 31.56 -10.58 -14.25
N TYR A 430 30.70 -11.01 -15.18
CA TYR A 430 31.12 -11.79 -16.34
C TYR A 430 32.10 -11.03 -17.23
N THR A 431 31.85 -9.75 -17.45
CA THR A 431 32.73 -8.86 -18.24
C THR A 431 34.12 -8.75 -17.59
N ALA A 432 34.17 -8.55 -16.28
CA ALA A 432 35.42 -8.49 -15.52
C ALA A 432 36.21 -9.80 -15.57
N LEU A 433 35.52 -10.96 -15.68
CA LEU A 433 36.14 -12.27 -15.87
C LEU A 433 36.43 -12.61 -17.34
N GLY A 434 36.15 -11.71 -18.28
CA GLY A 434 36.36 -11.92 -19.72
C GLY A 434 35.32 -12.86 -20.37
N ARG A 435 34.21 -13.20 -19.69
CA ARG A 435 33.14 -14.09 -20.19
C ARG A 435 32.12 -13.30 -21.01
N LYS A 436 32.53 -12.77 -22.14
CA LYS A 436 31.77 -11.80 -22.95
C LYS A 436 30.41 -12.32 -23.42
N ASP A 437 30.32 -13.60 -23.83
CA ASP A 437 29.05 -14.14 -24.33
C ASP A 437 27.99 -14.22 -23.21
N ALA A 438 28.40 -14.61 -22.01
CA ALA A 438 27.51 -14.65 -20.85
C ALA A 438 27.04 -13.23 -20.45
N ALA A 439 27.95 -12.26 -20.44
CA ALA A 439 27.61 -10.87 -20.18
C ALA A 439 26.59 -10.33 -21.19
N THR A 440 26.87 -10.56 -22.50
CA THR A 440 25.94 -10.15 -23.57
C THR A 440 24.56 -10.77 -23.42
N ALA A 441 24.47 -12.05 -23.03
CA ALA A 441 23.21 -12.73 -22.82
C ALA A 441 22.39 -12.09 -21.68
N ASP A 442 23.03 -11.73 -20.57
CA ASP A 442 22.36 -11.07 -19.44
C ASP A 442 21.89 -9.65 -19.80
N TYR A 443 22.72 -8.84 -20.47
CA TYR A 443 22.29 -7.51 -20.93
C TYR A 443 21.11 -7.59 -21.92
N ARG A 444 21.11 -8.56 -22.86
CA ARG A 444 19.98 -8.77 -23.78
C ARG A 444 18.73 -9.19 -23.01
N LYS A 445 18.86 -10.04 -22.01
CA LYS A 445 17.71 -10.49 -21.20
C LYS A 445 16.98 -9.34 -20.52
N VAL A 446 17.70 -8.31 -20.03
CA VAL A 446 17.09 -7.09 -19.48
C VAL A 446 16.22 -6.38 -20.53
N ILE A 447 16.76 -6.23 -21.75
CA ILE A 447 16.05 -5.57 -22.84
C ILE A 447 14.80 -6.38 -23.22
N ASP A 448 14.93 -7.70 -23.37
CA ASP A 448 13.85 -8.60 -23.75
C ASP A 448 12.70 -8.54 -22.72
N ILE A 449 13.00 -8.62 -21.42
CA ILE A 449 11.99 -8.54 -20.34
C ILE A 449 11.22 -7.22 -20.42
N LEU A 450 11.92 -6.10 -20.58
CA LEU A 450 11.27 -4.78 -20.62
C LEU A 450 10.45 -4.59 -21.90
N GLN A 451 10.91 -5.11 -23.03
CA GLN A 451 10.14 -5.07 -24.28
C GLN A 451 8.90 -5.97 -24.26
N GLU A 452 8.99 -7.14 -23.64
CA GLU A 452 7.82 -8.05 -23.47
C GLU A 452 6.69 -7.39 -22.66
N HIS A 453 7.04 -6.48 -21.75
CA HIS A 453 6.07 -5.78 -20.89
C HIS A 453 5.73 -4.36 -21.38
N ASP A 454 6.20 -3.98 -22.59
CA ASP A 454 6.09 -2.61 -23.13
C ASP A 454 6.54 -1.53 -22.12
N ALA A 455 7.56 -1.86 -21.33
CA ALA A 455 8.08 -1.02 -20.25
C ALA A 455 9.41 -0.39 -20.64
N THR A 456 9.67 0.79 -20.08
CA THR A 456 10.96 1.48 -20.22
C THR A 456 11.44 1.87 -18.84
N ASN A 457 12.70 1.57 -18.54
CA ASN A 457 13.35 2.09 -17.34
C ASN A 457 14.86 2.26 -17.57
N ILE A 458 15.53 2.86 -16.60
CA ILE A 458 16.95 3.21 -16.72
C ILE A 458 17.88 1.97 -16.84
N THR A 459 17.47 0.81 -16.34
CA THR A 459 18.24 -0.44 -16.51
C THR A 459 18.37 -0.85 -17.97
N MET A 460 17.38 -0.53 -18.82
CA MET A 460 17.48 -0.73 -20.26
C MET A 460 18.60 0.14 -20.87
N ALA A 461 18.76 1.39 -20.40
CA ALA A 461 19.84 2.26 -20.85
C ALA A 461 21.22 1.72 -20.43
N TYR A 462 21.35 1.17 -19.22
CA TYR A 462 22.57 0.46 -18.78
C TYR A 462 22.89 -0.73 -19.69
N ALA A 463 21.90 -1.53 -20.04
CA ALA A 463 22.08 -2.69 -20.91
C ALA A 463 22.52 -2.27 -22.32
N TYR A 464 21.84 -1.31 -22.96
CA TYR A 464 22.22 -0.80 -24.27
C TYR A 464 23.64 -0.19 -24.28
N GLN A 465 23.96 0.61 -23.25
CA GLN A 465 25.30 1.19 -23.11
C GLN A 465 26.38 0.08 -23.04
N SER A 466 26.16 -0.96 -22.23
CA SER A 466 27.10 -2.05 -22.03
C SER A 466 27.26 -2.92 -23.30
N LEU A 467 26.26 -2.96 -24.17
CA LEU A 467 26.30 -3.59 -25.48
C LEU A 467 26.93 -2.70 -26.57
N GLY A 468 27.25 -1.43 -26.26
CA GLY A 468 27.77 -0.45 -27.21
C GLY A 468 26.68 0.19 -28.09
N GLU A 469 25.42 0.03 -27.77
CA GLU A 469 24.26 0.54 -28.49
C GLU A 469 23.87 1.93 -27.97
N GLN A 470 24.72 2.91 -28.24
CA GLN A 470 24.69 4.23 -27.63
C GLN A 470 23.45 5.05 -27.99
N GLU A 471 22.95 4.94 -29.22
CA GLU A 471 21.74 5.66 -29.66
C GLU A 471 20.50 5.18 -28.89
N GLN A 472 20.37 3.88 -28.70
CA GLN A 472 19.27 3.29 -27.95
C GLN A 472 19.35 3.67 -26.46
N ALA A 473 20.55 3.66 -25.87
CA ALA A 473 20.74 4.10 -24.48
C ALA A 473 20.30 5.55 -24.28
N LEU A 474 20.69 6.48 -25.18
CA LEU A 474 20.30 7.89 -25.11
C LEU A 474 18.78 8.10 -25.33
N ALA A 475 18.18 7.35 -26.26
CA ALA A 475 16.72 7.40 -26.47
C ALA A 475 15.95 6.89 -25.24
N THR A 476 16.46 5.85 -24.58
CA THR A 476 15.87 5.32 -23.34
C THR A 476 15.96 6.34 -22.20
N ILE A 477 17.12 6.99 -22.02
CA ILE A 477 17.29 8.07 -21.03
C ILE A 477 16.26 9.19 -21.25
N ALA A 478 16.11 9.64 -22.50
CA ALA A 478 15.18 10.72 -22.82
C ALA A 478 13.73 10.35 -22.45
N LYS A 479 13.31 9.10 -22.73
CA LYS A 479 11.99 8.61 -22.37
C LYS A 479 11.81 8.50 -20.85
N CYS A 480 12.79 8.00 -20.11
CA CYS A 480 12.74 7.95 -18.65
C CYS A 480 12.58 9.35 -18.02
N ILE A 481 13.28 10.35 -18.53
CA ILE A 481 13.16 11.75 -18.06
C ILE A 481 11.77 12.32 -18.36
N GLU A 482 11.18 11.99 -19.51
CA GLU A 482 9.83 12.42 -19.86
C GLU A 482 8.77 11.82 -18.91
N GLU A 483 8.95 10.54 -18.54
CA GLU A 483 8.03 9.82 -17.66
C GLU A 483 8.17 10.21 -16.17
N ALA A 484 9.38 10.52 -15.70
CA ALA A 484 9.68 10.84 -14.30
C ALA A 484 10.67 12.02 -14.16
N PRO A 485 10.28 13.27 -14.53
CA PRO A 485 11.17 14.41 -14.57
C PRO A 485 11.65 14.91 -13.20
N ASP A 486 11.01 14.48 -12.12
CA ASP A 486 11.32 14.92 -10.75
C ASP A 486 11.98 13.84 -9.88
N ASP A 487 12.25 12.66 -10.44
CA ASP A 487 12.85 11.54 -9.71
C ASP A 487 14.37 11.74 -9.52
N ALA A 488 14.80 11.96 -8.28
CA ALA A 488 16.20 12.16 -7.90
C ALA A 488 17.07 10.91 -8.16
N GLU A 489 16.52 9.72 -7.94
CA GLU A 489 17.22 8.44 -8.12
C GLU A 489 17.41 8.14 -9.61
N LEU A 490 16.45 8.51 -10.45
CA LEU A 490 16.58 8.43 -11.91
C LEU A 490 17.79 9.26 -12.39
N TYR A 491 17.90 10.53 -11.97
CA TYR A 491 19.03 11.38 -12.39
C TYR A 491 20.38 10.87 -11.88
N TYR A 492 20.41 10.29 -10.66
CA TYR A 492 21.60 9.60 -10.18
C TYR A 492 21.97 8.42 -11.09
N SER A 493 21.01 7.59 -11.43
CA SER A 493 21.21 6.44 -12.32
C SER A 493 21.64 6.88 -13.73
N ILE A 494 21.06 7.95 -14.28
CA ILE A 494 21.49 8.55 -15.57
C ILE A 494 22.95 9.01 -15.50
N SER A 495 23.34 9.61 -14.37
CA SER A 495 24.75 10.00 -14.13
C SER A 495 25.68 8.78 -14.26
N GLY A 496 25.30 7.63 -13.70
CA GLY A 496 26.04 6.38 -13.83
C GLY A 496 26.14 5.88 -15.27
N VAL A 497 25.05 5.93 -16.05
CA VAL A 497 25.10 5.55 -17.49
C VAL A 497 26.06 6.44 -18.27
N TYR A 498 26.02 7.77 -18.07
CA TYR A 498 26.97 8.68 -18.70
C TYR A 498 28.42 8.46 -18.21
N GLY A 499 28.58 8.09 -16.92
CA GLY A 499 29.89 7.72 -16.38
C GLY A 499 30.50 6.50 -17.09
N ARG A 500 29.71 5.45 -17.33
CA ARG A 500 30.10 4.28 -18.13
C ARG A 500 30.43 4.64 -19.58
N MET A 501 29.75 5.64 -20.15
CA MET A 501 30.07 6.17 -21.50
C MET A 501 31.38 6.99 -21.52
N GLY A 502 31.97 7.32 -20.37
CA GLY A 502 33.11 8.23 -20.25
C GLY A 502 32.74 9.70 -20.47
N ASN A 503 31.44 10.03 -20.49
CA ASN A 503 30.96 11.40 -20.67
C ASN A 503 30.92 12.13 -19.33
N THR A 504 32.04 12.66 -18.90
CA THR A 504 32.24 13.32 -17.59
C THR A 504 31.32 14.53 -17.39
N GLU A 505 31.05 15.30 -18.45
CA GLU A 505 30.21 16.50 -18.38
C GLU A 505 28.77 16.13 -18.05
N GLN A 506 28.16 15.25 -18.84
CA GLN A 506 26.79 14.81 -18.63
C GLN A 506 26.63 14.01 -17.32
N ALA A 507 27.61 13.20 -16.95
CA ALA A 507 27.59 12.50 -15.67
C ALA A 507 27.57 13.48 -14.49
N LEU A 508 28.39 14.53 -14.51
CA LEU A 508 28.40 15.55 -13.44
C LEU A 508 27.13 16.38 -13.41
N ASP A 509 26.57 16.75 -14.56
CA ASP A 509 25.36 17.56 -14.64
C ASP A 509 24.15 16.79 -14.09
N ASN A 510 24.00 15.51 -14.47
CA ASN A 510 22.91 14.69 -13.93
C ASN A 510 23.09 14.38 -12.45
N LEU A 511 24.32 14.18 -11.96
CA LEU A 511 24.58 14.06 -10.52
C LEU A 511 24.19 15.34 -9.76
N ARG A 512 24.45 16.52 -10.34
CA ARG A 512 24.01 17.79 -9.73
C ARG A 512 22.48 17.86 -9.62
N ILE A 513 21.77 17.51 -10.71
CA ILE A 513 20.31 17.47 -10.70
C ILE A 513 19.78 16.49 -9.65
N ALA A 514 20.38 15.30 -9.55
CA ALA A 514 20.02 14.32 -8.52
C ALA A 514 20.12 14.89 -7.10
N LEU A 515 21.25 15.55 -6.78
CA LEU A 515 21.49 16.20 -5.48
C LEU A 515 20.54 17.39 -5.24
N GLU A 516 20.23 18.18 -6.27
CA GLU A 516 19.25 19.28 -6.20
C GLU A 516 17.85 18.77 -5.92
N LYS A 517 17.48 17.59 -6.46
CA LYS A 517 16.20 16.92 -6.23
C LYS A 517 16.15 16.10 -4.93
N GLY A 518 17.25 16.06 -4.15
CA GLY A 518 17.27 15.46 -2.82
C GLY A 518 17.99 14.11 -2.70
N TYR A 519 18.64 13.59 -3.75
CA TYR A 519 19.47 12.40 -3.61
C TYR A 519 20.63 12.66 -2.64
N ASN A 520 20.79 11.82 -1.60
CA ASN A 520 21.70 12.10 -0.48
C ASN A 520 22.57 10.91 -0.05
N SER A 521 22.59 9.82 -0.80
CA SER A 521 23.37 8.61 -0.49
C SER A 521 24.86 8.80 -0.85
N PHE A 522 25.56 9.68 -0.13
CA PHE A 522 26.95 10.08 -0.45
C PHE A 522 27.94 8.92 -0.42
N SER A 523 27.81 7.99 0.51
CA SER A 523 28.67 6.80 0.56
C SER A 523 28.53 5.96 -0.72
N PHE A 524 27.30 5.86 -1.23
CA PHE A 524 27.01 5.14 -2.47
C PHE A 524 27.63 5.88 -3.67
N ILE A 525 27.42 7.20 -3.77
CA ILE A 525 28.03 8.03 -4.84
C ILE A 525 29.56 7.88 -4.89
N GLU A 526 30.22 7.91 -3.72
CA GLU A 526 31.68 7.87 -3.63
C GLU A 526 32.27 6.48 -3.95
N GLN A 527 31.49 5.42 -3.71
CA GLN A 527 31.89 4.03 -3.94
C GLN A 527 31.43 3.49 -5.30
N ASP A 528 30.56 4.22 -6.03
CA ASP A 528 30.00 3.77 -7.29
C ASP A 528 31.07 3.75 -8.39
N ASP A 529 31.33 2.54 -8.93
CA ASP A 529 32.31 2.36 -10.00
C ASP A 529 31.85 2.96 -11.33
N ASP A 530 30.54 3.14 -11.52
CA ASP A 530 29.98 3.79 -12.69
C ASP A 530 30.34 5.29 -12.73
N LEU A 531 30.59 5.90 -11.55
CA LEU A 531 31.05 7.29 -11.40
C LEU A 531 32.56 7.43 -11.23
N ALA A 532 33.35 6.36 -11.45
CA ALA A 532 34.80 6.41 -11.31
C ALA A 532 35.46 7.51 -12.14
N VAL A 533 34.91 7.83 -13.31
CA VAL A 533 35.38 8.92 -14.21
C VAL A 533 35.31 10.30 -13.55
N LEU A 534 34.46 10.49 -12.52
CA LEU A 534 34.28 11.76 -11.80
C LEU A 534 35.22 11.92 -10.59
N ARG A 535 35.79 10.84 -10.04
CA ARG A 535 36.52 10.86 -8.75
C ARG A 535 37.64 11.88 -8.67
N ASP A 536 38.35 12.14 -9.79
CA ASP A 536 39.42 13.11 -9.84
C ASP A 536 39.00 14.50 -10.33
N ASN A 537 37.73 14.67 -10.71
CA ASN A 537 37.20 15.95 -11.20
C ASN A 537 37.05 16.96 -10.02
N PRO A 538 37.66 18.16 -10.09
CA PRO A 538 37.55 19.16 -9.02
C PRO A 538 36.11 19.66 -8.78
N GLN A 539 35.28 19.73 -9.83
CA GLN A 539 33.90 20.17 -9.73
C GLN A 539 33.05 19.13 -9.02
N TYR A 540 33.30 17.83 -9.28
CA TYR A 540 32.65 16.74 -8.54
C TYR A 540 32.98 16.82 -7.03
N LYS A 541 34.28 16.97 -6.69
CA LYS A 541 34.71 17.06 -5.28
C LYS A 541 34.05 18.26 -4.57
N ALA A 542 34.00 19.42 -5.24
CA ALA A 542 33.35 20.61 -4.70
C ALA A 542 31.84 20.42 -4.54
N LEU A 543 31.18 19.78 -5.51
CA LEU A 543 29.75 19.50 -5.48
C LEU A 543 29.41 18.57 -4.30
N ILE A 544 30.10 17.45 -4.15
CA ILE A 544 29.87 16.51 -3.05
C ILE A 544 30.13 17.17 -1.70
N GLN A 545 31.23 17.91 -1.55
CA GLN A 545 31.56 18.67 -0.35
C GLN A 545 30.43 19.64 0.04
N GLN A 546 29.94 20.44 -0.91
CA GLN A 546 28.88 21.41 -0.71
C GLN A 546 27.59 20.76 -0.16
N TYR A 547 27.18 19.65 -0.77
CA TYR A 547 25.94 18.99 -0.36
C TYR A 547 26.10 18.21 0.96
N LYS A 548 27.24 17.61 1.22
CA LYS A 548 27.56 17.00 2.52
C LYS A 548 27.49 18.03 3.65
N GLU A 549 28.08 19.21 3.45
CA GLU A 549 28.03 20.32 4.44
C GLU A 549 26.60 20.83 4.64
N LYS A 550 25.85 21.02 3.56
CA LYS A 550 24.44 21.46 3.60
C LYS A 550 23.57 20.51 4.42
N LEU A 551 23.78 19.20 4.30
CA LEU A 551 22.98 18.16 4.97
C LEU A 551 23.58 17.69 6.30
N GLY A 552 24.69 18.29 6.76
CA GLY A 552 25.32 17.95 8.04
C GLY A 552 25.98 16.58 8.06
N TYR A 553 26.37 16.06 6.88
CA TYR A 553 27.04 14.77 6.76
C TYR A 553 28.41 14.79 7.49
N LYS A 554 28.70 13.74 8.24
CA LYS A 554 29.95 13.63 9.00
C LYS A 554 31.15 13.53 8.03
N MET A 555 32.00 14.56 8.05
CA MET A 555 33.21 14.56 7.24
C MET A 555 34.29 13.67 7.88
N PRO A 556 35.05 12.89 7.08
CA PRO A 556 36.21 12.18 7.61
C PRO A 556 37.20 13.16 8.24
N GLN A 557 37.68 12.84 9.45
CA GLN A 557 38.69 13.64 10.18
C GLN A 557 40.06 13.49 9.52
#